data_f9b70c825d06a3d8c4a8247d563d6f3b
#
_entry.id   f9b70c825d06a3d8c4a8247d563d6f3b
#
_cell.length_a   1.000
_cell.length_b   1.000
_cell.length_c   1.000
_cell.angle_alpha   90.00
_cell.angle_beta   90.00
_cell.angle_gamma   90.00
#
_symmetry.space_group_name_H-M   'P 1'
#
loop_
_entity.id
_entity.type
_entity.pdbx_description
1 polymer ?
#
loop_
_entity_poly.entity_id
_entity_poly.type
_entity_poly.pdbx_seq_one_letter_code
_entity_poly.pdbx_strand_id
1 'polypeptide(L)'
;MRAERTLLRDFVGFVEAHGDGGPIRAQLAVDWACASSAQRGRGGAAQRLSMARRLLASLRATLSETEIPPRGLGASCRRPPPYLLTPPQITALIRAAHDLGPPGALRPSPFATFLGVWASTGLRGGEAIRLTVQDVHLDTTPPVLHMRETTFHKSRLVPLQPTTVVALHRYSATRTALGYAALSDVFFVSEQGGPLTHGLLRRWLLTVCHPVGLGPTASGRRPSLRALRHSFAVQRMRCWYQEGRDVQGLLPHLSISLGHVRPQESDWYLTATPELLAAAAERFRTYAVGGETR
;
A
#
# COMPACT_ATOMS: atom_id res chain seq x y z
N MET A 1 0.74 11.66 -9.27
CA MET A 1 0.86 12.83 -10.19
C MET A 1 -0.43 13.63 -10.36
N ARG A 2 -1.60 13.07 -10.79
CA ARG A 2 -2.84 13.88 -10.96
C ARG A 2 -3.28 14.62 -9.69
N ALA A 3 -3.33 13.95 -8.56
CA ALA A 3 -3.75 14.56 -7.28
C ALA A 3 -2.79 15.66 -6.78
N GLU A 4 -1.49 15.49 -6.97
CA GLU A 4 -0.49 16.53 -6.63
C GLU A 4 -0.63 17.75 -7.50
N ARG A 5 -0.81 17.54 -8.82
CA ARG A 5 -1.03 18.64 -9.77
C ARG A 5 -2.28 19.46 -9.44
N THR A 6 -3.36 18.79 -9.03
CA THR A 6 -4.59 19.46 -8.59
C THR A 6 -4.35 20.30 -7.34
N LEU A 7 -3.64 19.75 -6.33
CA LEU A 7 -3.33 20.49 -5.11
C LEU A 7 -2.37 21.66 -5.34
N LEU A 8 -1.40 21.51 -6.26
CA LEU A 8 -0.50 22.60 -6.62
C LEU A 8 -1.25 23.74 -7.32
N ARG A 9 -2.16 23.42 -8.25
CA ARG A 9 -3.00 24.44 -8.89
C ARG A 9 -3.91 25.15 -7.90
N ASP A 10 -4.50 24.42 -6.97
CA ASP A 10 -5.32 24.96 -5.89
C ASP A 10 -4.51 25.92 -5.00
N PHE A 11 -3.24 25.58 -4.71
CA PHE A 11 -2.35 26.48 -3.97
C PHE A 11 -2.01 27.75 -4.76
N VAL A 12 -1.67 27.62 -6.03
CA VAL A 12 -1.36 28.77 -6.90
C VAL A 12 -2.57 29.70 -6.97
N GLY A 13 -3.77 29.18 -7.25
CA GLY A 13 -4.99 29.99 -7.26
C GLY A 13 -5.29 30.66 -5.93
N PHE A 14 -4.96 30.01 -4.81
CA PHE A 14 -5.08 30.65 -3.48
C PHE A 14 -4.08 31.80 -3.30
N VAL A 15 -2.84 31.63 -3.75
CA VAL A 15 -1.82 32.69 -3.70
C VAL A 15 -2.21 33.88 -4.58
N GLU A 16 -2.74 33.63 -5.78
CA GLU A 16 -3.23 34.67 -6.71
C GLU A 16 -4.41 35.45 -6.12
N ALA A 17 -5.31 34.77 -5.39
CA ALA A 17 -6.50 35.38 -4.79
C ALA A 17 -6.25 36.14 -3.49
N HIS A 18 -5.22 35.78 -2.72
CA HIS A 18 -4.99 36.31 -1.36
C HIS A 18 -3.60 36.93 -1.18
N GLY A 19 -2.74 36.85 -2.19
CA GLY A 19 -1.41 37.49 -2.18
C GLY A 19 -1.52 38.96 -2.58
N ASP A 20 -0.53 39.74 -2.18
CA ASP A 20 -0.39 41.17 -2.46
C ASP A 20 0.45 41.47 -3.71
N GLY A 21 0.74 40.45 -4.51
CA GLY A 21 1.62 40.55 -5.68
C GLY A 21 3.12 40.62 -5.34
N GLY A 22 3.47 40.60 -4.06
CA GLY A 22 4.84 40.56 -3.54
C GLY A 22 5.37 39.14 -3.33
N PRO A 23 6.45 39.01 -2.55
CA PRO A 23 7.04 37.70 -2.21
C PRO A 23 6.04 36.80 -1.47
N ILE A 24 6.04 35.51 -1.83
CA ILE A 24 5.11 34.55 -1.20
C ILE A 24 5.58 34.31 0.24
N ARG A 25 4.74 34.76 1.19
CA ARG A 25 5.02 34.60 2.62
C ARG A 25 4.62 33.24 3.14
N ALA A 26 5.35 32.74 4.15
CA ALA A 26 5.09 31.46 4.81
C ALA A 26 3.67 31.34 5.36
N GLN A 27 3.13 32.44 5.89
CA GLN A 27 1.79 32.50 6.46
C GLN A 27 0.72 32.16 5.42
N LEU A 28 0.85 32.61 4.18
CA LEU A 28 -0.12 32.34 3.11
C LEU A 28 -0.24 30.83 2.82
N ALA A 29 0.88 30.11 2.88
CA ALA A 29 0.86 28.65 2.73
C ALA A 29 0.21 27.93 3.94
N VAL A 30 0.35 28.49 5.15
CA VAL A 30 -0.31 27.99 6.35
C VAL A 30 -1.82 28.20 6.26
N ASP A 31 -2.26 29.40 5.87
CA ASP A 31 -3.67 29.75 5.73
C ASP A 31 -4.36 28.88 4.68
N TRP A 32 -3.72 28.68 3.52
CA TRP A 32 -4.20 27.74 2.51
C TRP A 32 -4.32 26.30 3.04
N ALA A 33 -3.34 25.84 3.79
CA ALA A 33 -3.37 24.50 4.36
C ALA A 33 -4.50 24.35 5.39
N CYS A 34 -4.80 25.40 6.18
CA CYS A 34 -5.84 25.44 7.19
C CYS A 34 -7.24 25.62 6.61
N ALA A 35 -7.40 26.41 5.55
CA ALA A 35 -8.68 26.71 4.93
C ALA A 35 -9.50 25.47 4.56
N SER A 36 -8.84 24.35 4.23
CA SER A 36 -9.52 23.09 3.92
C SER A 36 -9.51 22.05 5.04
N SER A 37 -9.02 22.40 6.23
CA SER A 37 -8.96 21.48 7.38
C SER A 37 -10.33 21.10 7.91
N ALA A 38 -11.32 21.97 7.80
CA ALA A 38 -12.70 21.72 8.18
C ALA A 38 -13.34 20.56 7.39
N GLN A 39 -13.00 20.43 6.11
CA GLN A 39 -13.57 19.40 5.23
C GLN A 39 -12.77 18.10 5.17
N ARG A 40 -11.45 18.14 5.42
CA ARG A 40 -10.52 16.99 5.18
C ARG A 40 -9.72 16.56 6.41
N GLY A 41 -9.94 17.19 7.56
CA GLY A 41 -9.26 16.88 8.82
C GLY A 41 -7.78 17.30 8.86
N ARG A 42 -7.17 17.18 10.06
CA ARG A 42 -5.78 17.60 10.33
C ARG A 42 -4.72 16.93 9.42
N GLY A 43 -4.94 15.70 8.97
CA GLY A 43 -4.04 15.01 8.06
C GLY A 43 -3.98 15.65 6.67
N GLY A 44 -5.07 16.23 6.20
CA GLY A 44 -5.15 16.97 4.94
C GLY A 44 -4.32 18.25 4.98
N ALA A 45 -4.40 19.01 6.06
CA ALA A 45 -3.63 20.25 6.26
C ALA A 45 -2.11 19.98 6.27
N ALA A 46 -1.66 18.95 7.00
CA ALA A 46 -0.24 18.57 7.05
C ALA A 46 0.30 18.16 5.67
N GLN A 47 -0.48 17.43 4.87
CA GLN A 47 -0.11 17.06 3.51
C GLN A 47 -0.03 18.29 2.59
N ARG A 48 -0.99 19.19 2.65
CA ARG A 48 -1.01 20.46 1.89
C ARG A 48 0.22 21.29 2.23
N LEU A 49 0.50 21.50 3.51
CA LEU A 49 1.66 22.27 3.96
C LEU A 49 2.98 21.63 3.54
N SER A 50 3.10 20.30 3.57
CA SER A 50 4.27 19.59 3.06
C SER A 50 4.46 19.79 1.56
N MET A 51 3.39 19.85 0.79
CA MET A 51 3.43 20.12 -0.65
C MET A 51 3.79 21.56 -0.95
N ALA A 52 3.17 22.53 -0.26
CA ALA A 52 3.52 23.94 -0.39
C ALA A 52 5.01 24.18 -0.09
N ARG A 53 5.56 23.58 0.98
CA ARG A 53 7.00 23.67 1.30
C ARG A 53 7.89 23.20 0.15
N ARG A 54 7.54 22.08 -0.51
CA ARG A 54 8.34 21.57 -1.66
C ARG A 54 8.30 22.53 -2.84
N LEU A 55 7.12 23.09 -3.13
CA LEU A 55 6.99 24.08 -4.22
C LEU A 55 7.76 25.36 -3.89
N LEU A 56 7.55 25.94 -2.70
CA LEU A 56 8.20 27.17 -2.26
C LEU A 56 9.72 27.01 -2.19
N ALA A 57 10.22 25.85 -1.76
CA ALA A 57 11.64 25.53 -1.80
C ALA A 57 12.20 25.51 -3.22
N SER A 58 11.44 25.02 -4.20
CA SER A 58 11.82 25.07 -5.61
C SER A 58 11.76 26.49 -6.16
N LEU A 59 10.73 27.27 -5.83
CA LEU A 59 10.56 28.64 -6.28
C LEU A 59 11.61 29.59 -5.70
N ARG A 60 12.12 29.34 -4.50
CA ARG A 60 13.13 30.16 -3.85
C ARG A 60 14.44 30.25 -4.65
N ALA A 61 14.70 29.28 -5.53
CA ALA A 61 15.85 29.34 -6.44
C ALA A 61 15.72 30.48 -7.45
N THR A 62 14.49 30.89 -7.81
CA THR A 62 14.20 31.94 -8.79
C THR A 62 13.66 33.20 -8.12
N LEU A 63 12.90 33.05 -7.06
CA LEU A 63 12.29 34.11 -6.26
C LEU A 63 12.90 34.07 -4.84
N SER A 64 14.05 34.72 -4.67
CA SER A 64 14.90 34.63 -3.47
C SER A 64 14.18 35.03 -2.16
N GLU A 65 13.22 35.94 -2.24
CA GLU A 65 12.42 36.43 -1.10
C GLU A 65 11.26 35.52 -0.69
N THR A 66 11.07 34.39 -1.38
CA THR A 66 10.03 33.43 -1.06
C THR A 66 10.30 32.79 0.32
N GLU A 67 9.32 32.89 1.22
CA GLU A 67 9.41 32.30 2.54
C GLU A 67 8.93 30.83 2.52
N ILE A 68 9.65 29.97 3.23
CA ILE A 68 9.29 28.55 3.38
C ILE A 68 8.74 28.33 4.79
N PRO A 69 7.50 27.80 4.95
CA PRO A 69 6.96 27.50 6.27
C PRO A 69 7.87 26.56 7.05
N PRO A 70 8.20 26.87 8.32
CA PRO A 70 9.10 26.05 9.14
C PRO A 70 8.59 24.61 9.29
N ARG A 71 9.54 23.69 9.45
CA ARG A 71 9.21 22.29 9.76
C ARG A 71 8.62 22.25 11.17
N GLY A 72 7.50 21.52 11.36
CA GLY A 72 6.82 21.45 12.66
C GLY A 72 5.55 22.28 12.75
N LEU A 73 5.34 23.26 11.88
CA LEU A 73 4.01 23.86 11.70
C LEU A 73 3.06 22.84 11.04
N GLY A 74 1.99 22.56 11.70
CA GLY A 74 1.06 21.48 11.39
C GLY A 74 1.29 20.34 12.38
N ALA A 75 0.24 20.01 13.15
CA ALA A 75 0.30 18.95 14.13
C ALA A 75 0.90 17.72 13.49
N SER A 76 1.95 17.18 14.07
CA SER A 76 2.45 15.83 13.77
C SER A 76 1.28 14.88 13.86
N CYS A 77 0.66 14.60 12.73
CA CYS A 77 -0.45 13.67 12.69
C CYS A 77 0.15 12.30 12.96
N ARG A 78 0.09 11.86 14.21
CA ARG A 78 0.55 10.53 14.61
C ARG A 78 -0.12 9.56 13.66
N ARG A 79 0.67 8.89 12.83
CA ARG A 79 0.16 7.95 11.85
C ARG A 79 -0.62 6.87 12.60
N PRO A 80 -1.93 6.78 12.44
CA PRO A 80 -2.70 5.83 13.23
C PRO A 80 -2.34 4.40 12.83
N PRO A 81 -2.50 3.41 13.72
CA PRO A 81 -2.15 2.02 13.45
C PRO A 81 -2.84 1.52 12.17
N PRO A 82 -2.22 0.62 11.42
CA PRO A 82 -2.80 0.09 10.19
C PRO A 82 -4.06 -0.74 10.48
N TYR A 83 -4.96 -0.85 9.49
CA TYR A 83 -5.96 -1.89 9.50
C TYR A 83 -5.25 -3.22 9.18
N LEU A 84 -5.28 -4.16 10.10
CA LEU A 84 -4.67 -5.48 9.91
C LEU A 84 -5.76 -6.54 9.71
N LEU A 85 -5.50 -7.45 8.79
CA LEU A 85 -6.32 -8.62 8.52
C LEU A 85 -5.60 -9.86 9.05
N THR A 86 -6.32 -10.69 9.76
CA THR A 86 -5.81 -12.00 10.19
C THR A 86 -5.77 -12.99 9.03
N PRO A 87 -4.96 -14.07 9.08
CA PRO A 87 -4.96 -15.09 8.04
C PRO A 87 -6.34 -15.70 7.75
N PRO A 88 -7.18 -16.03 8.76
CA PRO A 88 -8.55 -16.47 8.51
C PRO A 88 -9.41 -15.45 7.76
N GLN A 89 -9.28 -14.15 8.10
CA GLN A 89 -10.01 -13.08 7.42
C GLN A 89 -9.58 -12.93 5.96
N ILE A 90 -8.27 -13.04 5.68
CA ILE A 90 -7.75 -13.03 4.30
C ILE A 90 -8.30 -14.20 3.50
N THR A 91 -8.30 -15.41 4.08
CA THR A 91 -8.88 -16.60 3.46
C THR A 91 -10.37 -16.43 3.18
N ALA A 92 -11.12 -15.88 4.13
CA ALA A 92 -12.55 -15.61 3.96
C ALA A 92 -12.81 -14.57 2.86
N LEU A 93 -11.99 -13.51 2.77
CA LEU A 93 -12.07 -12.53 1.68
C LEU A 93 -11.82 -13.17 0.30
N ILE A 94 -10.82 -14.04 0.18
CA ILE A 94 -10.52 -14.73 -1.07
C ILE A 94 -11.68 -15.66 -1.48
N ARG A 95 -12.25 -16.39 -0.52
CA ARG A 95 -13.45 -17.23 -0.76
C ARG A 95 -14.64 -16.38 -1.23
N ALA A 96 -14.97 -15.32 -0.50
CA ALA A 96 -16.04 -14.41 -0.89
C ALA A 96 -15.81 -13.75 -2.27
N ALA A 97 -14.53 -13.55 -2.64
CA ALA A 97 -14.17 -13.02 -3.95
C ALA A 97 -14.37 -14.05 -5.08
N HIS A 98 -14.27 -15.35 -4.81
CA HIS A 98 -14.63 -16.38 -5.77
C HIS A 98 -16.13 -16.37 -6.10
N ASP A 99 -16.96 -15.97 -5.12
CA ASP A 99 -18.42 -15.93 -5.25
C ASP A 99 -18.93 -14.62 -5.86
N LEU A 100 -18.03 -13.68 -6.22
CA LEU A 100 -18.37 -12.40 -6.86
C LEU A 100 -18.74 -12.53 -8.34
N GLY A 101 -19.33 -13.59 -8.77
CA GLY A 101 -19.84 -13.77 -10.12
C GLY A 101 -21.34 -13.97 -10.14
N PRO A 102 -22.02 -13.84 -11.29
CA PRO A 102 -23.39 -14.32 -11.41
C PRO A 102 -23.41 -15.83 -11.09
N PRO A 103 -24.46 -16.32 -10.41
CA PRO A 103 -24.62 -17.75 -10.12
C PRO A 103 -24.42 -18.59 -11.38
N GLY A 104 -23.52 -19.57 -11.34
CA GLY A 104 -23.20 -20.43 -12.50
C GLY A 104 -22.10 -19.92 -13.43
N ALA A 105 -21.47 -18.78 -13.16
CA ALA A 105 -20.28 -18.37 -13.87
C ALA A 105 -19.11 -19.32 -13.53
N LEU A 106 -18.71 -20.14 -14.49
CA LEU A 106 -17.57 -21.09 -14.41
C LEU A 106 -16.19 -20.36 -14.32
N ARG A 107 -16.18 -19.08 -13.98
CA ARG A 107 -14.99 -18.24 -14.03
C ARG A 107 -14.41 -18.05 -12.64
N PRO A 108 -13.16 -18.48 -12.38
CA PRO A 108 -12.46 -18.00 -11.20
C PRO A 108 -12.42 -16.47 -11.27
N SER A 109 -12.95 -15.81 -10.25
CA SER A 109 -12.96 -14.35 -10.22
C SER A 109 -11.51 -13.83 -10.33
N PRO A 110 -11.18 -12.99 -11.30
CA PRO A 110 -9.85 -12.35 -11.39
C PRO A 110 -9.46 -11.67 -10.07
N PHE A 111 -10.46 -11.22 -9.34
CA PHE A 111 -10.28 -10.55 -8.06
C PHE A 111 -9.85 -11.50 -6.94
N ALA A 112 -10.32 -12.74 -6.90
CA ALA A 112 -9.85 -13.70 -5.89
C ALA A 112 -8.36 -14.03 -6.07
N THR A 113 -7.92 -14.29 -7.30
CA THR A 113 -6.50 -14.51 -7.62
C THR A 113 -5.68 -13.26 -7.32
N PHE A 114 -6.17 -12.08 -7.69
CA PHE A 114 -5.54 -10.79 -7.40
C PHE A 114 -5.36 -10.57 -5.89
N LEU A 115 -6.39 -10.84 -5.07
CA LEU A 115 -6.31 -10.75 -3.61
C LEU A 115 -5.29 -11.73 -3.04
N GLY A 116 -5.27 -12.97 -3.53
CA GLY A 116 -4.30 -14.00 -3.11
C GLY A 116 -2.85 -13.58 -3.39
N VAL A 117 -2.57 -13.10 -4.59
CA VAL A 117 -1.25 -12.56 -4.97
C VAL A 117 -0.88 -11.39 -4.08
N TRP A 118 -1.80 -10.46 -3.85
CA TRP A 118 -1.52 -9.28 -3.03
C TRP A 118 -1.27 -9.64 -1.58
N ALA A 119 -2.04 -10.55 -1.02
CA ALA A 119 -1.89 -11.04 0.35
C ALA A 119 -0.58 -11.83 0.56
N SER A 120 -0.11 -12.58 -0.45
CA SER A 120 1.10 -13.42 -0.36
C SER A 120 2.39 -12.70 -0.71
N THR A 121 2.33 -11.57 -1.41
CA THR A 121 3.51 -10.83 -1.90
C THR A 121 3.66 -9.44 -1.30
N GLY A 122 2.59 -8.86 -0.78
CA GLY A 122 2.59 -7.50 -0.27
C GLY A 122 2.87 -6.41 -1.31
N LEU A 123 2.64 -6.66 -2.59
CA LEU A 123 2.87 -5.69 -3.69
C LEU A 123 2.14 -4.36 -3.45
N ARG A 124 2.63 -3.27 -4.05
CA ARG A 124 1.85 -2.04 -4.15
C ARG A 124 0.69 -2.25 -5.12
N GLY A 125 -0.48 -1.71 -4.81
CA GLY A 125 -1.67 -1.88 -5.64
C GLY A 125 -1.47 -1.45 -7.10
N GLY A 126 -0.74 -0.36 -7.32
CA GLY A 126 -0.42 0.10 -8.67
C GLY A 126 0.57 -0.81 -9.41
N GLU A 127 1.44 -1.53 -8.71
CA GLU A 127 2.33 -2.53 -9.29
C GLU A 127 1.53 -3.74 -9.77
N ALA A 128 0.70 -4.28 -8.89
CA ALA A 128 -0.13 -5.45 -9.20
C ALA A 128 -1.13 -5.19 -10.36
N ILE A 129 -1.69 -3.98 -10.46
CA ILE A 129 -2.58 -3.59 -11.55
C ILE A 129 -1.84 -3.52 -12.90
N ARG A 130 -0.58 -3.10 -12.90
CA ARG A 130 0.24 -2.94 -14.12
C ARG A 130 1.05 -4.17 -14.49
N LEU A 131 0.95 -5.25 -13.72
CA LEU A 131 1.64 -6.50 -14.01
C LEU A 131 1.26 -7.00 -15.40
N THR A 132 2.25 -7.25 -16.26
CA THR A 132 2.04 -7.81 -17.60
C THR A 132 2.25 -9.31 -17.60
N VAL A 133 1.82 -9.97 -18.67
CA VAL A 133 2.05 -11.42 -18.86
C VAL A 133 3.55 -11.74 -18.85
N GLN A 134 4.37 -10.87 -19.43
CA GLN A 134 5.83 -11.01 -19.49
C GLN A 134 6.52 -10.84 -18.14
N ASP A 135 5.82 -10.33 -17.13
CA ASP A 135 6.37 -10.15 -15.79
C ASP A 135 6.13 -11.35 -14.87
N VAL A 136 5.35 -12.33 -15.33
CA VAL A 136 4.93 -13.49 -14.54
C VAL A 136 5.71 -14.73 -14.99
N HIS A 137 6.73 -15.10 -14.21
CA HIS A 137 7.62 -16.25 -14.49
C HIS A 137 7.28 -17.39 -13.53
N LEU A 138 6.36 -18.26 -13.95
CA LEU A 138 5.88 -19.37 -13.11
C LEU A 138 6.75 -20.64 -13.24
N ASP A 139 7.45 -20.80 -14.37
CA ASP A 139 8.26 -21.98 -14.69
C ASP A 139 9.74 -21.82 -14.34
N THR A 140 10.11 -20.71 -13.69
CA THR A 140 11.48 -20.47 -13.19
C THR A 140 11.70 -21.09 -11.81
N THR A 141 12.95 -21.27 -11.41
CA THR A 141 13.32 -21.78 -10.08
C THR A 141 14.16 -20.74 -9.34
N PRO A 142 13.61 -20.05 -8.33
CA PRO A 142 12.23 -20.09 -7.89
C PRO A 142 11.27 -19.34 -8.85
N PRO A 143 9.94 -19.64 -8.82
CA PRO A 143 8.94 -18.85 -9.54
C PRO A 143 8.88 -17.42 -9.00
N VAL A 144 8.82 -16.43 -9.90
CA VAL A 144 8.91 -15.00 -9.51
C VAL A 144 7.96 -14.11 -10.32
N LEU A 145 7.63 -12.96 -9.73
CA LEU A 145 7.09 -11.81 -10.45
C LEU A 145 8.21 -10.79 -10.65
N HIS A 146 8.34 -10.27 -11.87
CA HIS A 146 9.29 -9.22 -12.19
C HIS A 146 8.61 -7.85 -12.11
N MET A 147 8.87 -7.11 -11.06
CA MET A 147 8.36 -5.73 -10.89
C MET A 147 9.31 -4.77 -11.59
N ARG A 148 8.90 -4.28 -12.77
CA ARG A 148 9.69 -3.35 -13.59
C ARG A 148 9.36 -1.91 -13.26
N GLU A 149 10.35 -1.04 -13.34
CA GLU A 149 10.24 0.42 -13.26
C GLU A 149 9.22 0.93 -12.21
N THR A 150 9.34 0.41 -11.01
CA THR A 150 8.48 0.84 -9.90
C THR A 150 8.80 2.29 -9.51
N THR A 151 8.25 2.76 -8.42
CA THR A 151 8.57 4.08 -7.88
C THR A 151 10.10 4.24 -7.76
N PHE A 152 10.66 5.31 -8.33
CA PHE A 152 12.11 5.59 -8.46
C PHE A 152 12.86 4.70 -9.46
N HIS A 153 12.20 4.20 -10.50
CA HIS A 153 12.81 3.41 -11.58
C HIS A 153 13.58 2.17 -11.10
N LYS A 154 13.14 1.58 -9.98
CA LYS A 154 13.75 0.36 -9.44
C LYS A 154 12.96 -0.86 -9.90
N SER A 155 13.69 -1.87 -10.36
CA SER A 155 13.13 -3.19 -10.67
C SER A 155 13.50 -4.18 -9.57
N ARG A 156 12.66 -5.18 -9.34
CA ARG A 156 12.92 -6.26 -8.39
C ARG A 156 12.18 -7.54 -8.76
N LEU A 157 12.72 -8.66 -8.30
CA LEU A 157 12.04 -9.95 -8.36
C LEU A 157 11.32 -10.21 -7.04
N VAL A 158 10.10 -10.71 -7.13
CA VAL A 158 9.29 -11.09 -5.97
C VAL A 158 9.01 -12.59 -6.05
N PRO A 159 9.60 -13.40 -5.15
CA PRO A 159 9.40 -14.84 -5.16
C PRO A 159 7.96 -15.20 -4.77
N LEU A 160 7.44 -16.25 -5.38
CA LEU A 160 6.08 -16.73 -5.21
C LEU A 160 6.01 -17.95 -4.30
N GLN A 161 4.97 -18.02 -3.48
CA GLN A 161 4.63 -19.22 -2.70
C GLN A 161 3.99 -20.28 -3.63
N PRO A 162 4.18 -21.59 -3.38
CA PRO A 162 3.62 -22.65 -4.21
C PRO A 162 2.11 -22.55 -4.46
N THR A 163 1.35 -22.21 -3.42
CA THR A 163 -0.10 -22.01 -3.53
C THR A 163 -0.49 -20.84 -4.43
N THR A 164 0.32 -19.78 -4.43
CA THR A 164 0.14 -18.61 -5.31
C THR A 164 0.46 -18.99 -6.76
N VAL A 165 1.49 -19.78 -6.99
CA VAL A 165 1.86 -20.30 -8.32
C VAL A 165 0.72 -21.10 -8.93
N VAL A 166 0.14 -22.04 -8.17
CA VAL A 166 -1.02 -22.83 -8.61
C VAL A 166 -2.20 -21.93 -8.99
N ALA A 167 -2.51 -20.91 -8.17
CA ALA A 167 -3.59 -19.97 -8.46
C ALA A 167 -3.32 -19.14 -9.73
N LEU A 168 -2.07 -18.72 -9.95
CA LEU A 168 -1.67 -17.95 -11.12
C LEU A 168 -1.69 -18.80 -12.40
N HIS A 169 -1.25 -20.05 -12.36
CA HIS A 169 -1.38 -20.98 -13.50
C HIS A 169 -2.86 -21.17 -13.90
N ARG A 170 -3.72 -21.43 -12.91
CA ARG A 170 -5.16 -21.57 -13.15
C ARG A 170 -5.77 -20.31 -13.76
N TYR A 171 -5.40 -19.15 -13.24
CA TYR A 171 -5.87 -17.88 -13.77
C TYR A 171 -5.36 -17.64 -15.20
N SER A 172 -4.09 -17.91 -15.48
CA SER A 172 -3.47 -17.76 -16.80
C SER A 172 -4.18 -18.65 -17.83
N ALA A 173 -4.45 -19.91 -17.49
CA ALA A 173 -5.19 -20.84 -18.37
C ALA A 173 -6.60 -20.31 -18.66
N THR A 174 -7.33 -19.83 -17.65
CA THR A 174 -8.64 -19.21 -17.81
C THR A 174 -8.60 -17.97 -18.69
N ARG A 175 -7.60 -17.11 -18.48
CA ARG A 175 -7.37 -15.90 -19.27
C ARG A 175 -7.18 -16.22 -20.76
N THR A 176 -6.42 -17.27 -21.07
CA THR A 176 -6.19 -17.74 -22.43
C THR A 176 -7.48 -18.33 -23.03
N ALA A 177 -8.16 -19.20 -22.31
CA ALA A 177 -9.41 -19.84 -22.76
C ALA A 177 -10.53 -18.84 -23.07
N LEU A 178 -10.54 -17.70 -22.38
CA LEU A 178 -11.52 -16.60 -22.61
C LEU A 178 -11.09 -15.60 -23.69
N GLY A 179 -9.96 -15.83 -24.38
CA GLY A 179 -9.47 -14.96 -25.44
C GLY A 179 -8.86 -13.63 -24.99
N TYR A 180 -8.71 -13.40 -23.70
CA TYR A 180 -8.15 -12.12 -23.17
C TYR A 180 -6.67 -11.94 -23.52
N ALA A 181 -5.99 -13.01 -23.92
CA ALA A 181 -4.59 -12.94 -24.38
C ALA A 181 -4.43 -12.04 -25.60
N ALA A 182 -5.41 -12.01 -26.50
CA ALA A 182 -5.40 -11.17 -27.70
C ALA A 182 -5.80 -9.69 -27.43
N LEU A 183 -6.40 -9.43 -26.27
CA LEU A 183 -6.98 -8.11 -25.96
C LEU A 183 -6.07 -7.21 -25.13
N SER A 184 -5.16 -7.77 -24.35
CA SER A 184 -4.35 -7.01 -23.41
C SER A 184 -3.09 -7.75 -22.98
N ASP A 185 -1.97 -7.03 -22.89
CA ASP A 185 -0.73 -7.52 -22.30
C ASP A 185 -0.76 -7.50 -20.77
N VAL A 186 -1.72 -6.78 -20.16
CA VAL A 186 -1.87 -6.74 -18.71
C VAL A 186 -2.32 -8.11 -18.21
N PHE A 187 -1.67 -8.59 -17.14
CA PHE A 187 -1.93 -9.92 -16.62
C PHE A 187 -3.33 -10.03 -16.00
N PHE A 188 -3.67 -9.12 -15.08
CA PHE A 188 -4.99 -9.09 -14.45
C PHE A 188 -5.96 -8.20 -15.21
N VAL A 189 -7.00 -8.81 -15.76
CA VAL A 189 -8.02 -8.11 -16.55
C VAL A 189 -9.39 -8.15 -15.88
N SER A 190 -10.24 -7.19 -16.21
CA SER A 190 -11.65 -7.19 -15.86
C SER A 190 -12.42 -8.20 -16.70
N GLU A 191 -13.69 -8.43 -16.37
CA GLU A 191 -14.59 -9.27 -17.17
C GLU A 191 -14.76 -8.80 -18.62
N GLN A 192 -14.54 -7.52 -18.88
CA GLN A 192 -14.55 -6.92 -20.22
C GLN A 192 -13.19 -7.01 -20.93
N GLY A 193 -12.18 -7.69 -20.36
CA GLY A 193 -10.85 -7.82 -20.93
C GLY A 193 -9.93 -6.59 -20.74
N GLY A 194 -10.44 -5.51 -20.17
CA GLY A 194 -9.64 -4.30 -19.89
C GLY A 194 -8.86 -4.40 -18.58
N PRO A 195 -7.88 -3.50 -18.37
CA PRO A 195 -7.07 -3.48 -17.15
C PRO A 195 -7.93 -3.18 -15.91
N LEU A 196 -7.55 -3.78 -14.76
CA LEU A 196 -8.16 -3.46 -13.48
C LEU A 196 -7.85 -2.00 -13.09
N THR A 197 -8.78 -1.36 -12.42
CA THR A 197 -8.62 0.00 -11.89
C THR A 197 -8.69 -0.01 -10.36
N HIS A 198 -8.05 0.96 -9.72
CA HIS A 198 -8.16 1.14 -8.26
C HIS A 198 -9.63 1.31 -7.81
N GLY A 199 -10.45 1.98 -8.61
CA GLY A 199 -11.87 2.18 -8.31
C GLY A 199 -12.66 0.86 -8.32
N LEU A 200 -12.42 0.02 -9.34
CA LEU A 200 -13.03 -1.30 -9.46
C LEU A 200 -12.62 -2.22 -8.31
N LEU A 201 -11.31 -2.32 -8.04
CA LEU A 201 -10.77 -3.12 -6.95
C LEU A 201 -11.31 -2.68 -5.58
N ARG A 202 -11.42 -1.36 -5.35
CA ARG A 202 -12.00 -0.83 -4.12
C ARG A 202 -13.47 -1.22 -3.97
N ARG A 203 -14.25 -1.13 -5.04
CA ARG A 203 -15.67 -1.54 -5.05
C ARG A 203 -15.78 -3.03 -4.72
N TRP A 204 -15.06 -3.88 -5.42
CA TRP A 204 -15.06 -5.33 -5.17
C TRP A 204 -14.64 -5.66 -3.73
N LEU A 205 -13.60 -5.02 -3.21
CA LEU A 205 -13.19 -5.22 -1.82
C LEU A 205 -14.32 -4.89 -0.84
N LEU A 206 -15.01 -3.77 -1.03
CA LEU A 206 -16.12 -3.39 -0.15
C LEU A 206 -17.28 -4.39 -0.23
N THR A 207 -17.55 -4.91 -1.43
CA THR A 207 -18.59 -5.95 -1.62
C THR A 207 -18.23 -7.23 -0.85
N VAL A 208 -16.99 -7.72 -0.92
CA VAL A 208 -16.58 -8.96 -0.22
C VAL A 208 -16.36 -8.75 1.28
N CYS A 209 -16.06 -7.54 1.74
CA CYS A 209 -15.90 -7.26 3.17
C CYS A 209 -17.23 -7.42 3.94
N HIS A 210 -18.36 -7.10 3.33
CA HIS A 210 -19.66 -7.14 3.98
C HIS A 210 -20.06 -8.56 4.45
N PRO A 211 -20.08 -9.60 3.59
CA PRO A 211 -20.43 -10.97 4.02
C PRO A 211 -19.41 -11.59 4.96
N VAL A 212 -18.17 -11.09 4.99
CA VAL A 212 -17.10 -11.55 5.90
C VAL A 212 -17.17 -10.86 7.27
N GLY A 213 -18.09 -9.91 7.44
CA GLY A 213 -18.23 -9.15 8.69
C GLY A 213 -17.09 -8.14 8.95
N LEU A 214 -16.37 -7.73 7.90
CA LEU A 214 -15.29 -6.76 8.03
C LEU A 214 -15.80 -5.33 7.86
N GLY A 215 -15.88 -4.62 8.98
CA GLY A 215 -16.34 -3.25 9.07
C GLY A 215 -15.24 -2.27 9.50
N PRO A 216 -15.63 -1.02 9.80
CA PRO A 216 -14.73 -0.04 10.38
C PRO A 216 -14.22 -0.49 11.76
N THR A 217 -12.96 -0.18 12.06
CA THR A 217 -12.43 -0.31 13.43
C THR A 217 -13.06 0.71 14.37
N ALA A 218 -12.85 0.57 15.68
CA ALA A 218 -13.25 1.57 16.67
C ALA A 218 -12.70 2.98 16.37
N SER A 219 -11.55 3.08 15.69
CA SER A 219 -10.98 4.34 15.20
C SER A 219 -11.57 4.82 13.86
N GLY A 220 -12.64 4.20 13.36
CA GLY A 220 -13.30 4.55 12.11
C GLY A 220 -12.55 4.12 10.83
N ARG A 221 -11.47 3.36 10.94
CA ARG A 221 -10.72 2.87 9.78
C ARG A 221 -11.46 1.74 9.09
N ARG A 222 -11.58 1.85 7.78
CA ARG A 222 -12.22 0.83 6.94
C ARG A 222 -11.20 -0.10 6.31
N PRO A 223 -11.57 -1.35 5.99
CA PRO A 223 -10.76 -2.24 5.18
C PRO A 223 -10.33 -1.55 3.88
N SER A 224 -9.10 -1.76 3.48
CA SER A 224 -8.57 -1.18 2.25
C SER A 224 -7.60 -2.16 1.59
N LEU A 225 -7.38 -1.99 0.31
CA LEU A 225 -6.39 -2.79 -0.42
C LEU A 225 -4.99 -2.69 0.21
N ARG A 226 -4.64 -1.54 0.77
CA ARG A 226 -3.38 -1.36 1.50
C ARG A 226 -3.30 -2.21 2.77
N ALA A 227 -4.44 -2.55 3.38
CA ALA A 227 -4.48 -3.41 4.56
C ALA A 227 -3.86 -4.79 4.30
N LEU A 228 -4.09 -5.39 3.12
CA LEU A 228 -3.46 -6.67 2.75
C LEU A 228 -1.92 -6.60 2.77
N ARG A 229 -1.35 -5.53 2.21
CA ARG A 229 0.10 -5.33 2.25
C ARG A 229 0.62 -5.09 3.67
N HIS A 230 -0.10 -4.34 4.49
CA HIS A 230 0.26 -4.15 5.90
C HIS A 230 0.19 -5.48 6.65
N SER A 231 -0.86 -6.25 6.43
CA SER A 231 -1.02 -7.59 7.03
C SER A 231 0.09 -8.54 6.59
N PHE A 232 0.47 -8.56 5.32
CA PHE A 232 1.61 -9.34 4.82
C PHE A 232 2.90 -9.00 5.58
N ALA A 233 3.23 -7.72 5.67
CA ALA A 233 4.45 -7.28 6.35
C ALA A 233 4.47 -7.69 7.83
N VAL A 234 3.36 -7.44 8.55
CA VAL A 234 3.23 -7.78 9.97
C VAL A 234 3.26 -9.29 10.19
N GLN A 235 2.53 -10.07 9.37
CA GLN A 235 2.53 -11.54 9.47
C GLN A 235 3.91 -12.13 9.21
N ARG A 236 4.65 -11.62 8.22
CA ARG A 236 6.01 -12.08 7.94
C ARG A 236 6.93 -11.84 9.13
N MET A 237 6.91 -10.65 9.72
CA MET A 237 7.72 -10.34 10.89
C MET A 237 7.30 -11.19 12.11
N ARG A 238 5.99 -11.41 12.31
CA ARG A 238 5.49 -12.26 13.36
C ARG A 238 5.99 -13.70 13.23
N CYS A 239 5.96 -14.27 12.02
CA CYS A 239 6.53 -15.59 11.75
C CYS A 239 8.02 -15.63 12.12
N TRP A 240 8.80 -14.62 11.73
CA TRP A 240 10.22 -14.57 12.08
C TRP A 240 10.48 -14.50 13.58
N TYR A 241 9.68 -13.75 14.34
CA TYR A 241 9.76 -13.75 15.80
C TYR A 241 9.44 -15.13 16.38
N GLN A 242 8.40 -15.79 15.89
CA GLN A 242 7.99 -17.13 16.33
C GLN A 242 9.03 -18.21 15.96
N GLU A 243 9.69 -18.06 14.81
CA GLU A 243 10.77 -18.94 14.35
C GLU A 243 12.13 -18.66 15.05
N GLY A 244 12.20 -17.71 15.96
CA GLY A 244 13.44 -17.31 16.64
C GLY A 244 14.48 -16.63 15.76
N ARG A 245 14.10 -16.15 14.57
CA ARG A 245 15.02 -15.54 13.59
C ARG A 245 15.43 -14.14 13.98
N ASP A 246 16.54 -13.68 13.43
CA ASP A 246 16.99 -12.30 13.54
C ASP A 246 16.10 -11.38 12.67
N VAL A 247 15.09 -10.79 13.28
CA VAL A 247 14.14 -9.91 12.61
C VAL A 247 14.83 -8.63 12.11
N GLN A 248 15.80 -8.09 12.85
CA GLN A 248 16.51 -6.87 12.45
C GLN A 248 17.36 -7.11 11.19
N GLY A 249 18.08 -8.21 11.12
CA GLY A 249 18.84 -8.61 9.94
C GLY A 249 17.96 -8.94 8.73
N LEU A 250 16.70 -9.36 8.95
CA LEU A 250 15.77 -9.69 7.88
C LEU A 250 14.92 -8.50 7.38
N LEU A 251 14.82 -7.41 8.14
CA LEU A 251 14.05 -6.21 7.75
C LEU A 251 14.47 -5.61 6.41
N PRO A 252 15.77 -5.49 6.05
CA PRO A 252 16.18 -5.01 4.73
C PRO A 252 15.60 -5.86 3.59
N HIS A 253 15.57 -7.18 3.73
CA HIS A 253 15.01 -8.08 2.73
C HIS A 253 13.51 -7.88 2.55
N LEU A 254 12.77 -7.69 3.66
CA LEU A 254 11.35 -7.34 3.59
C LEU A 254 11.13 -5.98 2.94
N SER A 255 11.96 -4.99 3.26
CA SER A 255 11.92 -3.66 2.64
C SER A 255 12.12 -3.73 1.13
N ILE A 256 13.09 -4.50 0.65
CA ILE A 256 13.34 -4.73 -0.77
C ILE A 256 12.13 -5.43 -1.41
N SER A 257 11.65 -6.52 -0.82
CA SER A 257 10.48 -7.26 -1.33
C SER A 257 9.25 -6.37 -1.46
N LEU A 258 8.98 -5.54 -0.44
CA LEU A 258 7.92 -4.55 -0.47
C LEU A 258 8.21 -3.38 -1.43
N GLY A 259 9.46 -3.19 -1.87
CA GLY A 259 9.88 -2.07 -2.71
C GLY A 259 9.88 -0.74 -1.95
N HIS A 260 10.21 -0.74 -0.66
CA HIS A 260 10.44 0.48 0.10
C HIS A 260 11.74 1.14 -0.37
N VAL A 261 11.75 2.47 -0.42
CA VAL A 261 12.94 3.24 -0.79
C VAL A 261 13.88 3.37 0.40
N ARG A 262 13.31 3.47 1.58
CA ARG A 262 14.05 3.60 2.85
C ARG A 262 13.64 2.47 3.79
N PRO A 263 14.59 1.78 4.43
CA PRO A 263 14.29 0.74 5.43
C PRO A 263 13.36 1.22 6.54
N GLN A 264 13.50 2.49 6.95
CA GLN A 264 12.66 3.13 7.98
C GLN A 264 11.15 3.11 7.66
N GLU A 265 10.78 2.94 6.40
CA GLU A 265 9.36 2.74 6.04
C GLU A 265 8.82 1.40 6.57
N SER A 266 9.71 0.42 6.81
CA SER A 266 9.38 -0.87 7.42
C SER A 266 9.43 -0.82 8.94
N ASP A 267 10.29 0.01 9.54
CA ASP A 267 10.43 0.15 11.00
C ASP A 267 9.11 0.57 11.66
N TRP A 268 8.30 1.33 10.92
CA TRP A 268 6.98 1.72 11.40
C TRP A 268 6.08 0.52 11.76
N TYR A 269 6.22 -0.61 11.07
CA TYR A 269 5.45 -1.81 11.42
C TYR A 269 5.82 -2.36 12.78
N LEU A 270 7.10 -2.29 13.18
CA LEU A 270 7.58 -2.77 14.47
C LEU A 270 6.96 -1.99 15.63
N THR A 271 6.80 -0.68 15.46
CA THR A 271 6.32 0.21 16.54
C THR A 271 4.81 0.42 16.53
N ALA A 272 4.14 0.14 15.41
CA ALA A 272 2.73 0.49 15.21
C ALA A 272 1.76 -0.68 15.48
N THR A 273 2.27 -1.88 15.79
CA THR A 273 1.42 -3.07 15.93
C THR A 273 1.61 -3.74 17.30
N PRO A 274 0.55 -3.75 18.15
CA PRO A 274 0.60 -4.41 19.46
C PRO A 274 1.02 -5.89 19.36
N GLU A 275 0.63 -6.57 18.30
CA GLU A 275 0.94 -7.98 18.06
C GLU A 275 2.44 -8.25 17.90
N LEU A 276 3.17 -7.34 17.23
CA LEU A 276 4.62 -7.46 17.10
C LEU A 276 5.34 -7.08 18.38
N LEU A 277 4.83 -6.09 19.11
CA LEU A 277 5.37 -5.73 20.42
C LEU A 277 5.18 -6.90 21.43
N ALA A 278 4.03 -7.56 21.40
CA ALA A 278 3.79 -8.74 22.23
C ALA A 278 4.74 -9.90 21.87
N ALA A 279 4.94 -10.18 20.58
CA ALA A 279 5.88 -11.21 20.12
C ALA A 279 7.34 -10.90 20.51
N ALA A 280 7.75 -9.65 20.41
CA ALA A 280 9.07 -9.20 20.84
C ALA A 280 9.26 -9.31 22.36
N ALA A 281 8.24 -8.93 23.15
CA ALA A 281 8.26 -9.03 24.61
C ALA A 281 8.32 -10.50 25.08
N GLU A 282 7.63 -11.41 24.41
CA GLU A 282 7.68 -12.84 24.70
C GLU A 282 9.08 -13.41 24.47
N ARG A 283 9.69 -13.06 23.34
CA ARG A 283 11.07 -13.46 23.05
C ARG A 283 12.06 -12.92 24.08
N PHE A 284 11.89 -11.66 24.52
CA PHE A 284 12.72 -11.08 25.57
C PHE A 284 12.57 -11.83 26.89
N ARG A 285 11.35 -12.19 27.28
CA ARG A 285 11.10 -13.00 28.48
C ARG A 285 11.79 -14.36 28.41
N THR A 286 11.66 -15.05 27.29
CA THR A 286 12.31 -16.35 27.07
C THR A 286 13.83 -16.25 27.19
N TYR A 287 14.41 -15.18 26.64
CA TYR A 287 15.86 -14.92 26.73
C TYR A 287 16.28 -14.59 28.17
N ALA A 288 15.53 -13.74 28.86
CA ALA A 288 15.85 -13.33 30.23
C ALA A 288 15.76 -14.49 31.22
N VAL A 289 14.73 -15.36 31.11
CA VAL A 289 14.55 -16.53 31.97
C VAL A 289 15.52 -17.66 31.61
N GLY A 290 15.88 -17.83 30.32
CA GLY A 290 16.83 -18.85 29.89
C GLY A 290 18.31 -18.51 30.18
N GLY A 291 18.61 -17.26 30.54
CA GLY A 291 19.96 -16.82 30.95
C GLY A 291 20.35 -17.14 32.40
N GLU A 292 19.41 -17.57 33.24
CA GLU A 292 19.67 -17.92 34.64
C GLU A 292 20.12 -19.38 34.84
N THR A 293 20.29 -20.15 33.77
CA THR A 293 20.72 -21.57 33.84
C THR A 293 22.07 -21.76 33.11
N ARG A 294 23.09 -20.95 33.45
CA ARG A 294 24.50 -21.25 33.16
C ARG A 294 25.40 -20.75 34.27
#